data_422c5076825ce32a96ac5adf871f216d
#
_entry.id   422c5076825ce32a96ac5adf871f216d
#
_cell.length_a   1.000
_cell.length_b   1.000
_cell.length_c   1.000
_cell.angle_alpha   90.00
_cell.angle_beta   90.00
_cell.angle_gamma   90.00
#
_symmetry.space_group_name_H-M   'P 1'
#
loop_
_entity.id
_entity.type
_entity.pdbx_description
1 polymer ?
#
loop_
_entity_poly.entity_id
_entity_poly.type
_entity_poly.pdbx_seq_one_letter_code
_entity_poly.pdbx_strand_id
1 'polypeptide(L)'
;METFNGYILMKQYSSGSKSDGYIAYLYTGPTKVYKLYRAEVLPIHDTYFHEYHLKFVSVSGIMHQRIRSINVESIEIIQDPFLSNSETDNEEPESID
;
A
#
# COMPACT_ATOMS: atom_id res chain seq x y z
N MET A 1 -7.20 -16.54 -4.34
CA MET A 1 -6.44 -15.32 -4.16
C MET A 1 -7.37 -14.13 -4.20
N GLU A 2 -7.16 -13.19 -3.32
CA GLU A 2 -8.05 -12.05 -3.21
C GLU A 2 -7.34 -10.78 -3.62
N THR A 3 -8.12 -9.75 -3.88
CA THR A 3 -7.59 -8.45 -4.29
C THR A 3 -8.06 -7.39 -3.31
N PHE A 4 -7.13 -6.52 -2.92
CA PHE A 4 -7.42 -5.47 -1.94
C PHE A 4 -6.92 -4.15 -2.48
N ASN A 5 -7.75 -3.12 -2.40
CA ASN A 5 -7.38 -1.80 -2.91
C ASN A 5 -7.17 -0.85 -1.75
N GLY A 6 -6.15 -0.02 -1.86
CA GLY A 6 -5.87 0.95 -0.81
C GLY A 6 -4.55 1.64 -1.04
N TYR A 7 -4.15 2.42 -0.04
CA TYR A 7 -2.87 3.12 -0.09
C TYR A 7 -1.83 2.32 0.66
N ILE A 8 -0.61 2.35 0.15
CA ILE A 8 0.51 1.75 0.85
C ILE A 8 1.27 2.82 1.61
N LEU A 9 1.55 2.54 2.86
CA LEU A 9 2.37 3.42 3.68
C LEU A 9 3.52 2.60 4.23
N MET A 10 4.75 3.09 3.99
CA MET A 10 5.93 2.46 4.56
C MET A 10 6.20 3.11 5.90
N LYS A 11 6.21 2.30 6.94
CA LYS A 11 6.47 2.80 8.28
C LYS A 11 7.80 2.28 8.78
N GLN A 12 8.55 3.15 9.39
CA GLN A 12 9.81 2.76 9.96
C GLN A 12 9.59 1.81 11.12
N TYR A 13 10.31 0.74 11.11
CA TYR A 13 10.25 -0.25 12.19
C TYR A 13 11.61 -0.29 12.86
N SER A 14 11.59 -0.17 14.17
CA SER A 14 12.83 -0.24 14.95
C SER A 14 12.54 -1.03 16.20
N SER A 15 13.33 -2.04 16.44
CA SER A 15 13.19 -2.84 17.63
C SER A 15 14.18 -2.41 18.69
N GLY A 16 14.78 -1.25 18.51
CA GLY A 16 15.76 -0.77 19.45
C GLY A 16 17.12 -1.38 19.21
N SER A 17 17.32 -1.95 18.05
CA SER A 17 18.58 -2.59 17.72
C SER A 17 19.02 -2.16 16.35
N LYS A 18 19.89 -2.95 15.76
CA LYS A 18 20.41 -2.60 14.46
C LYS A 18 19.53 -3.01 13.32
N SER A 19 18.41 -3.66 13.59
CA SER A 19 17.54 -4.18 12.55
C SER A 19 16.50 -3.17 12.12
N ASP A 20 16.87 -1.93 11.95
CA ASP A 20 15.96 -0.92 11.51
C ASP A 20 15.61 -1.12 10.06
N GLY A 21 14.42 -0.78 9.69
CA GLY A 21 13.96 -0.88 8.32
C GLY A 21 12.54 -0.37 8.22
N TYR A 22 11.90 -0.66 7.10
CA TYR A 22 10.54 -0.21 6.86
C TYR A 22 9.64 -1.39 6.56
N ILE A 23 8.41 -1.31 7.03
CA ILE A 23 7.40 -2.33 6.78
C ILE A 23 6.24 -1.66 6.07
N ALA A 24 5.73 -2.34 5.06
CA ALA A 24 4.64 -1.82 4.26
C ALA A 24 3.31 -2.16 4.91
N TYR A 25 2.41 -1.19 4.91
CA TYR A 25 1.05 -1.38 5.38
C TYR A 25 0.08 -0.93 4.31
N LEU A 26 -1.01 -1.66 4.17
CA LEU A 26 -2.05 -1.31 3.23
C LEU A 26 -3.25 -0.78 4.00
N TYR A 27 -3.67 0.42 3.66
CA TYR A 27 -4.83 1.06 4.27
C TYR A 27 -6.00 0.94 3.30
N THR A 28 -6.93 0.05 3.61
CA THR A 28 -8.11 -0.13 2.77
C THR A 28 -9.29 0.67 3.27
N GLY A 29 -9.15 1.29 4.44
CA GLY A 29 -10.19 2.13 5.03
C GLY A 29 -9.62 2.81 6.24
N PRO A 30 -10.39 3.70 6.89
CA PRO A 30 -9.86 4.49 8.01
C PRO A 30 -9.35 3.63 9.17
N THR A 31 -9.96 2.47 9.38
CA THR A 31 -9.56 1.60 10.47
C THR A 31 -9.09 0.24 10.01
N LYS A 32 -8.88 0.07 8.70
CA LYS A 32 -8.51 -1.22 8.16
C LYS A 32 -7.11 -1.16 7.60
N VAL A 33 -6.18 -1.63 8.39
CA VAL A 33 -4.76 -1.58 8.08
C VAL A 33 -4.20 -2.99 8.14
N TYR A 34 -3.48 -3.37 7.10
CA TYR A 34 -2.92 -4.71 7.01
C TYR A 34 -1.44 -4.63 6.68
N LYS A 35 -0.65 -5.46 7.35
CA LYS A 35 0.76 -5.53 7.07
C LYS A 35 0.97 -6.34 5.79
N LEU A 36 1.86 -5.87 4.94
CA LEU A 36 2.16 -6.56 3.68
C LEU A 36 3.48 -7.28 3.80
N TYR A 37 3.54 -8.48 3.24
CA TYR A 37 4.79 -9.22 3.22
C TYR A 37 4.80 -10.16 2.04
N ARG A 38 5.98 -10.60 1.65
CA ARG A 38 6.14 -11.60 0.61
C ARG A 38 6.77 -12.84 1.23
N ALA A 39 6.40 -14.00 0.71
CA ALA A 39 6.96 -15.25 1.21
C ALA A 39 8.46 -15.24 1.02
N GLU A 40 9.15 -15.80 2.00
CA GLU A 40 10.60 -16.03 1.91
C GLU A 40 11.45 -14.76 1.94
N VAL A 41 10.86 -13.64 2.30
CA VAL A 41 11.61 -12.40 2.46
C VAL A 41 11.21 -11.79 3.79
N LEU A 42 12.19 -11.39 4.60
CA LEU A 42 11.87 -10.72 5.84
C LEU A 42 11.29 -9.35 5.53
N PRO A 43 10.12 -9.02 6.05
CA PRO A 43 9.46 -7.77 5.68
C PRO A 43 10.31 -6.54 5.88
N ILE A 44 11.09 -6.50 6.94
CA ILE A 44 11.91 -5.33 7.25
C ILE A 44 13.02 -5.13 6.24
N HIS A 45 13.38 -6.17 5.51
CA HIS A 45 14.45 -6.09 4.50
C HIS A 45 13.90 -6.12 3.07
N ASP A 46 12.60 -6.10 2.91
CA ASP A 46 12.00 -6.24 1.60
C ASP A 46 11.79 -4.87 0.97
N THR A 47 12.58 -4.55 -0.04
CA THR A 47 12.48 -3.27 -0.70
C THR A 47 11.45 -3.25 -1.83
N TYR A 48 10.81 -4.39 -2.08
CA TYR A 48 9.82 -4.49 -3.16
C TYR A 48 8.70 -3.46 -3.02
N PHE A 49 8.30 -3.15 -1.78
CA PHE A 49 7.17 -2.28 -1.55
C PHE A 49 7.53 -0.79 -1.59
N HIS A 50 8.80 -0.44 -1.61
CA HIS A 50 9.20 0.96 -1.43
C HIS A 50 8.67 1.86 -2.54
N GLU A 51 8.62 1.35 -3.76
CA GLU A 51 8.17 2.19 -4.86
C GLU A 51 6.67 2.45 -4.81
N TYR A 52 5.95 1.76 -3.96
CA TYR A 52 4.51 1.93 -3.86
C TYR A 52 4.10 2.84 -2.70
N HIS A 53 5.08 3.41 -2.01
CA HIS A 53 4.79 4.26 -0.86
C HIS A 53 3.90 5.42 -1.27
N LEU A 54 2.80 5.61 -0.54
CA LEU A 54 1.84 6.68 -0.79
C LEU A 54 1.11 6.55 -2.12
N LYS A 55 1.12 5.37 -2.71
CA LYS A 55 0.41 5.13 -3.95
C LYS A 55 -0.88 4.37 -3.68
N PHE A 56 -1.87 4.61 -4.52
CA PHE A 56 -3.11 3.85 -4.45
C PHE A 56 -2.96 2.62 -5.33
N VAL A 57 -3.14 1.45 -4.77
CA VAL A 57 -2.79 0.22 -5.45
C VAL A 57 -3.85 -0.85 -5.29
N SER A 58 -3.75 -1.86 -6.13
CA SER A 58 -4.51 -3.08 -6.00
C SER A 58 -3.52 -4.18 -5.65
N VAL A 59 -3.69 -4.79 -4.50
CA VAL A 59 -2.80 -5.83 -4.01
C VAL A 59 -3.50 -7.17 -4.15
N SER A 60 -2.85 -8.12 -4.79
CA SER A 60 -3.37 -9.47 -4.92
C SER A 60 -2.58 -10.38 -3.99
N GLY A 61 -3.27 -11.20 -3.25
CA GLY A 61 -2.60 -12.09 -2.34
C GLY A 61 -3.56 -12.81 -1.43
N ILE A 62 -3.04 -13.33 -0.34
CA ILE A 62 -3.81 -14.10 0.61
C ILE A 62 -3.83 -13.38 1.94
N MET A 63 -5.03 -13.09 2.41
CA MET A 63 -5.24 -12.39 3.67
C MET A 63 -5.22 -13.36 4.84
N HIS A 64 -4.48 -13.01 5.87
CA HIS A 64 -4.47 -13.74 7.13
C HIS A 64 -5.09 -12.83 8.18
N GLN A 65 -6.36 -12.99 8.41
CA GLN A 65 -7.14 -12.08 9.24
C GLN A 65 -6.65 -12.02 10.67
N ARG A 66 -6.26 -13.15 11.20
CA ARG A 66 -5.86 -13.19 12.62
C ARG A 66 -4.70 -12.29 12.92
N ILE A 67 -3.79 -12.17 12.01
CA ILE A 67 -2.60 -11.34 12.22
C ILE A 67 -2.65 -10.08 11.37
N ARG A 68 -3.77 -9.83 10.71
CA ARG A 68 -3.97 -8.65 9.88
C ARG A 68 -2.82 -8.44 8.91
N SER A 69 -2.53 -9.48 8.17
CA SER A 69 -1.41 -9.45 7.21
C SER A 69 -1.85 -10.05 5.89
N ILE A 70 -1.22 -9.60 4.83
CA ILE A 70 -1.49 -10.09 3.49
C ILE A 70 -0.19 -10.61 2.90
N ASN A 71 -0.21 -11.87 2.47
CA ASN A 71 0.90 -12.44 1.74
C ASN A 71 0.74 -12.02 0.29
N VAL A 72 1.57 -11.09 -0.15
CA VAL A 72 1.40 -10.40 -1.42
C VAL A 72 1.96 -11.23 -2.57
N GLU A 73 1.14 -11.39 -3.60
CA GLU A 73 1.59 -12.02 -4.84
C GLU A 73 1.99 -10.95 -5.84
N SER A 74 1.20 -9.91 -5.96
CA SER A 74 1.49 -8.84 -6.91
C SER A 74 0.80 -7.57 -6.48
N ILE A 75 1.33 -6.45 -6.99
CA ILE A 75 0.76 -5.13 -6.73
C ILE A 75 0.68 -4.39 -8.04
N GLU A 76 -0.43 -3.70 -8.23
CA GLU A 76 -0.62 -2.89 -9.41
C GLU A 76 -1.04 -1.49 -8.98
N ILE A 77 -0.39 -0.47 -9.49
CA ILE A 77 -0.78 0.91 -9.19
C ILE A 77 -2.02 1.20 -10.01
N ILE A 78 -3.05 1.67 -9.33
CA ILE A 78 -4.31 1.97 -10.00
C ILE A 78 -4.66 3.43 -9.73
N GLN A 79 -5.64 3.91 -10.42
CA GLN A 79 -6.03 5.31 -10.29
C GLN A 79 -6.74 5.51 -8.95
N ASP A 80 -6.29 6.53 -8.23
CA ASP A 80 -6.89 6.88 -6.95
C ASP A 80 -8.25 7.51 -7.22
N PRO A 81 -9.33 6.92 -6.74
CA PRO A 81 -10.67 7.46 -7.03
C PRO A 81 -10.85 8.88 -6.50
N PHE A 82 -10.15 9.23 -5.43
CA PHE A 82 -10.30 10.57 -4.89
C PHE A 82 -9.54 11.60 -5.70
N LEU A 83 -8.32 11.25 -6.08
CA LEU A 83 -7.52 12.16 -6.88
C LEU A 83 -8.06 12.28 -8.30
N SER A 84 -8.60 11.21 -8.81
CA SER A 84 -9.14 11.21 -10.15
C SER A 84 -10.26 12.25 -10.25
N ASN A 85 -11.10 12.34 -9.26
CA ASN A 85 -12.15 13.33 -9.25
C ASN A 85 -11.59 14.74 -9.24
N SER A 86 -10.58 14.94 -8.43
CA SER A 86 -9.96 16.25 -8.36
C SER A 86 -9.35 16.65 -9.67
N GLU A 87 -8.69 15.74 -10.30
CA GLU A 87 -8.07 16.04 -11.56
C GLU A 87 -9.05 16.41 -12.60
N THR A 88 -10.16 15.72 -12.65
CA THR A 88 -11.16 16.01 -13.63
C THR A 88 -11.67 17.40 -13.45
N ASP A 89 -11.89 17.80 -12.23
CA ASP A 89 -12.36 19.13 -11.98
C ASP A 89 -11.39 20.15 -12.45
N ASN A 90 -10.14 19.91 -12.26
CA ASN A 90 -9.14 20.86 -12.63
C ASN A 90 -9.08 21.06 -14.10
N GLU A 91 -9.35 20.04 -14.81
CA GLU A 91 -9.23 20.14 -16.19
C GLU A 91 -10.21 20.95 -16.77
N GLU A 92 -11.11 21.11 -16.25
CA GLU A 92 -12.01 21.85 -16.83
C GLU A 92 -11.96 23.08 -16.75
N PRO A 93 -11.39 23.28 -16.68
CA PRO A 93 -11.24 24.14 -16.73
C PRO A 93 -10.64 24.88 -16.92
N GLU A 94 -10.20 24.49 -16.82
CA GLU A 94 -9.75 24.97 -16.81
C GLU A 94 -9.65 25.55 -17.47
N SER A 95 -9.92 25.32 -17.67
CA SER A 95 -9.90 25.72 -18.10
C SER A 95 -10.20 26.44 -18.38
N ILE A 96 -10.37 26.65 -18.29
CA ILE A 96 -10.72 27.28 -18.35
C ILE A 96 -10.77 28.10 -18.46
N ASP A 97 -10.69 28.38 -18.49
CA ASP A 97 -10.92 29.08 -18.43
C ASP A 97 -11.06 29.75 -18.26
#